data_6f5a295c03019f21b534c1abbc14a3e6
#
_entry.id   6f5a295c03019f21b534c1abbc14a3e6
#
_cell.length_a   1.000
_cell.length_b   1.000
_cell.length_c   1.000
_cell.angle_alpha   90.00
_cell.angle_beta   90.00
_cell.angle_gamma   90.00
#
_symmetry.space_group_name_H-M   'P 1'
#
loop_
_entity.id
_entity.type
_entity.pdbx_description
1 polymer ?
#
loop_
_entity_poly.entity_id
_entity_poly.type
_entity_poly.pdbx_seq_one_letter_code
_entity_poly.pdbx_strand_id
1 'polypeptide(L)'
;MNNRGRHQSTPFILYIAMTKEEYFGGWITVLPTKEMQEAINKVSPIKDKICPDYKNIFKAFNKCPYEKLKLIILSQDPYFQKHTATGLAFANFNNTPEEQLSPSLKVIKESVINYEIPHNLITFASELEEWAEQGVLLLNTALTCEVNKPGSHSLLWRPFICKLIKNICDYNSGIVWLLLGNIAQSFKPYINKNQHIIEAKHPSFYARNNEKMPYNIWHNINKILIGLDGYGITFYKEEKYESDLS
;
A
#
# COMPACT_ATOMS: atom_id res chain seq x y z
N MET A 1 8.58 17.54 44.46
CA MET A 1 7.45 16.96 43.72
C MET A 1 7.87 16.82 42.26
N ASN A 2 8.36 15.64 41.89
CA ASN A 2 8.89 15.36 40.52
C ASN A 2 7.78 14.75 39.68
N ASN A 3 7.18 15.56 38.81
CA ASN A 3 6.24 15.09 37.80
C ASN A 3 7.06 14.69 36.57
N ARG A 4 7.60 13.45 36.55
CA ARG A 4 8.18 12.85 35.35
C ARG A 4 7.01 12.56 34.42
N GLY A 5 6.91 13.32 33.31
CA GLY A 5 5.96 13.05 32.24
C GLY A 5 6.13 11.60 31.78
N ARG A 6 5.16 10.76 32.05
CA ARG A 6 5.04 9.44 31.42
C ARG A 6 4.79 9.71 29.94
N HIS A 7 5.80 9.49 29.11
CA HIS A 7 5.58 9.26 27.69
C HIS A 7 4.61 8.08 27.60
N GLN A 8 3.35 8.36 27.30
CA GLN A 8 2.38 7.32 27.00
C GLN A 8 2.80 6.68 25.68
N SER A 9 3.47 5.52 25.77
CA SER A 9 3.73 4.67 24.63
C SER A 9 2.40 4.34 23.95
N THR A 10 2.35 4.54 22.64
CA THR A 10 1.17 4.24 21.83
C THR A 10 0.79 2.77 22.04
N PRO A 11 -0.48 2.40 22.28
CA PRO A 11 -0.89 1.02 22.50
C PRO A 11 -0.42 0.04 21.41
N PHE A 12 -0.33 0.53 20.16
CA PHE A 12 0.18 -0.24 19.03
C PHE A 12 1.67 -0.63 19.21
N ILE A 13 2.51 0.31 19.63
CA ILE A 13 3.96 0.08 19.83
C ILE A 13 4.21 -0.94 20.94
N LEU A 14 3.46 -0.89 22.04
CA LEU A 14 3.53 -1.91 23.09
C LEU A 14 3.16 -3.30 22.57
N TYR A 15 2.25 -3.38 21.59
CA TYR A 15 1.81 -4.65 21.02
C TYR A 15 2.89 -5.32 20.15
N ILE A 16 3.72 -4.53 19.44
CA ILE A 16 4.77 -5.06 18.53
C ILE A 16 6.15 -5.20 19.22
N ALA A 17 6.28 -4.80 20.49
CA ALA A 17 7.53 -4.87 21.27
C ALA A 17 8.75 -4.18 20.61
N MET A 18 8.52 -3.14 19.82
CA MET A 18 9.54 -2.31 19.15
C MET A 18 9.34 -0.84 19.50
N THR A 19 10.37 -0.01 19.35
CA THR A 19 10.21 1.45 19.40
C THR A 19 9.54 1.96 18.11
N LYS A 20 9.02 3.20 18.14
CA LYS A 20 8.46 3.84 16.93
C LYS A 20 9.52 3.98 15.85
N GLU A 21 10.71 4.38 16.26
CA GLU A 21 11.88 4.58 15.41
C GLU A 21 12.29 3.28 14.71
N GLU A 22 12.34 2.17 15.44
CA GLU A 22 12.64 0.85 14.87
C GLU A 22 11.57 0.37 13.90
N TYR A 23 10.29 0.64 14.18
CA TYR A 23 9.19 0.17 13.34
C TYR A 23 9.00 1.00 12.08
N PHE A 24 9.05 2.33 12.20
CA PHE A 24 8.71 3.26 11.12
C PHE A 24 9.93 3.81 10.37
N GLY A 25 11.15 3.71 10.94
CA GLY A 25 12.34 4.27 10.31
C GLY A 25 12.16 5.73 9.91
N GLY A 26 12.58 6.09 8.71
CA GLY A 26 12.49 7.45 8.17
C GLY A 26 11.06 8.00 8.05
N TRP A 27 10.02 7.16 8.09
CA TRP A 27 8.62 7.61 8.06
C TRP A 27 8.25 8.53 9.22
N ILE A 28 8.97 8.47 10.36
CA ILE A 28 8.73 9.31 11.53
C ILE A 28 8.70 10.79 11.19
N THR A 29 9.47 11.22 10.21
CA THR A 29 9.56 12.63 9.81
C THR A 29 8.26 13.17 9.20
N VAL A 30 7.46 12.30 8.58
CA VAL A 30 6.24 12.68 7.85
C VAL A 30 4.96 12.10 8.44
N LEU A 31 5.04 11.12 9.36
CA LEU A 31 3.85 10.52 9.98
C LEU A 31 3.09 11.51 10.86
N PRO A 32 1.78 11.71 10.64
CA PRO A 32 0.92 12.57 11.46
C PRO A 32 0.57 11.84 12.76
N THR A 33 1.49 11.88 13.73
CA THR A 33 1.42 11.08 14.96
C THR A 33 0.18 11.35 15.81
N LYS A 34 -0.34 12.58 15.80
CA LYS A 34 -1.58 12.94 16.52
C LYS A 34 -2.79 12.21 15.93
N GLU A 35 -3.00 12.37 14.63
CA GLU A 35 -4.13 11.76 13.90
C GLU A 35 -4.01 10.22 13.92
N MET A 36 -2.80 9.70 13.85
CA MET A 36 -2.51 8.26 14.01
C MET A 36 -2.96 7.77 15.39
N GLN A 37 -2.58 8.47 16.46
CA GLN A 37 -2.96 8.10 17.82
C GLN A 37 -4.47 8.16 18.06
N GLU A 38 -5.13 9.18 17.53
CA GLU A 38 -6.59 9.34 17.61
C GLU A 38 -7.31 8.18 16.95
N ALA A 39 -6.85 7.74 15.76
CA ALA A 39 -7.42 6.58 15.08
C ALA A 39 -7.16 5.27 15.83
N ILE A 40 -5.93 5.04 16.29
CA ILE A 40 -5.55 3.86 17.06
C ILE A 40 -6.34 3.74 18.36
N ASN A 41 -6.57 4.84 19.09
CA ASN A 41 -7.38 4.82 20.30
C ASN A 41 -8.81 4.33 20.06
N LYS A 42 -9.37 4.58 18.86
CA LYS A 42 -10.72 4.13 18.50
C LYS A 42 -10.76 2.67 18.05
N VAL A 43 -9.71 2.17 17.37
CA VAL A 43 -9.70 0.77 16.88
C VAL A 43 -9.18 -0.23 17.91
N SER A 44 -8.32 0.19 18.86
CA SER A 44 -7.76 -0.69 19.88
C SER A 44 -8.79 -1.46 20.70
N PRO A 45 -9.91 -0.87 21.15
CA PRO A 45 -10.94 -1.61 21.91
C PRO A 45 -11.64 -2.71 21.10
N ILE A 46 -11.59 -2.62 19.77
CA ILE A 46 -12.24 -3.56 18.83
C ILE A 46 -11.24 -4.32 17.96
N LYS A 47 -9.97 -4.42 18.41
CA LYS A 47 -8.85 -4.98 17.63
C LYS A 47 -9.10 -6.39 17.07
N ASP A 48 -9.93 -7.19 17.72
CA ASP A 48 -10.28 -8.55 17.28
C ASP A 48 -11.39 -8.59 16.23
N LYS A 49 -12.04 -7.44 15.96
CA LYS A 49 -13.15 -7.27 15.03
C LYS A 49 -12.77 -6.45 13.78
N ILE A 50 -11.49 -6.20 13.56
CA ILE A 50 -11.02 -5.40 12.43
C ILE A 50 -10.20 -6.23 11.43
N CYS A 51 -10.07 -5.70 10.22
CA CYS A 51 -9.13 -6.10 9.19
C CYS A 51 -8.24 -4.90 8.83
N PRO A 52 -6.92 -5.11 8.62
CA PRO A 52 -6.14 -6.32 8.88
C PRO A 52 -6.03 -6.63 10.39
N ASP A 53 -5.35 -7.72 10.74
CA ASP A 53 -4.98 -7.96 12.14
C ASP A 53 -4.22 -6.75 12.70
N TYR A 54 -4.48 -6.42 13.96
CA TYR A 54 -4.00 -5.20 14.62
C TYR A 54 -2.51 -4.91 14.44
N LYS A 55 -1.66 -5.95 14.47
CA LYS A 55 -0.21 -5.85 14.26
C LYS A 55 0.18 -5.43 12.85
N ASN A 56 -0.70 -5.58 11.87
CA ASN A 56 -0.46 -5.33 10.46
C ASN A 56 -1.00 -3.97 9.98
N ILE A 57 -1.64 -3.16 10.86
CA ILE A 57 -2.25 -1.88 10.47
C ILE A 57 -1.27 -0.97 9.72
N PHE A 58 -0.01 -0.92 10.17
CA PHE A 58 1.03 -0.06 9.58
C PHE A 58 2.09 -0.83 8.79
N LYS A 59 1.81 -2.08 8.38
CA LYS A 59 2.77 -2.92 7.66
C LYS A 59 3.29 -2.26 6.37
N ALA A 60 2.44 -1.48 5.67
CA ALA A 60 2.84 -0.76 4.46
C ALA A 60 4.03 0.18 4.70
N PHE A 61 4.07 0.89 5.83
CA PHE A 61 5.19 1.76 6.20
C PHE A 61 6.43 0.96 6.62
N ASN A 62 6.24 -0.14 7.35
CA ASN A 62 7.35 -0.99 7.77
C ASN A 62 8.06 -1.68 6.61
N LYS A 63 7.31 -2.05 5.55
CA LYS A 63 7.85 -2.76 4.38
C LYS A 63 8.40 -1.84 3.29
N CYS A 64 7.96 -0.60 3.21
CA CYS A 64 8.45 0.38 2.26
C CYS A 64 9.44 1.33 2.97
N PRO A 65 10.76 1.24 2.71
CA PRO A 65 11.71 2.19 3.27
C PRO A 65 11.43 3.62 2.77
N TYR A 66 11.30 4.58 3.69
CA TYR A 66 10.97 5.96 3.33
C TYR A 66 11.98 6.59 2.36
N GLU A 67 13.24 6.25 2.53
CA GLU A 67 14.36 6.75 1.73
C GLU A 67 14.33 6.24 0.28
N LYS A 68 13.57 5.18 0.02
CA LYS A 68 13.35 4.61 -1.32
C LYS A 68 12.02 5.02 -1.94
N LEU A 69 11.18 5.79 -1.21
CA LEU A 69 9.82 6.11 -1.65
C LEU A 69 9.82 6.80 -3.02
N LYS A 70 9.17 6.21 -4.02
CA LYS A 70 9.05 6.75 -5.37
C LYS A 70 7.68 6.52 -6.02
N LEU A 71 6.91 5.55 -5.53
CA LEU A 71 5.55 5.26 -6.00
C LEU A 71 4.62 5.06 -4.81
N ILE A 72 3.45 5.71 -4.83
CA ILE A 72 2.37 5.45 -3.88
C ILE A 72 1.18 4.93 -4.65
N ILE A 73 0.76 3.70 -4.35
CA ILE A 73 -0.47 3.10 -4.86
C ILE A 73 -1.53 3.28 -3.78
N LEU A 74 -2.50 4.17 -4.04
CA LEU A 74 -3.54 4.49 -3.09
C LEU A 74 -4.84 3.76 -3.46
N SER A 75 -5.34 2.97 -2.52
CA SER A 75 -6.57 2.17 -2.63
C SER A 75 -7.60 2.62 -1.60
N GLN A 76 -8.74 1.95 -1.51
CA GLN A 76 -9.85 2.32 -0.63
C GLN A 76 -9.60 1.82 0.80
N ASP A 77 -9.83 0.53 1.07
CA ASP A 77 -9.79 -0.11 2.38
C ASP A 77 -9.27 -1.56 2.27
N PRO A 78 -8.88 -2.18 3.39
CA PRO A 78 -8.41 -3.56 3.40
C PRO A 78 -9.48 -4.55 2.96
N TYR A 79 -9.08 -5.76 2.56
CA TYR A 79 -10.03 -6.86 2.46
C TYR A 79 -10.76 -7.04 3.79
N PHE A 80 -12.08 -7.14 3.72
CA PHE A 80 -12.94 -7.12 4.91
C PHE A 80 -13.21 -8.50 5.53
N GLN A 81 -12.76 -9.57 4.87
CA GLN A 81 -12.81 -10.93 5.42
C GLN A 81 -11.70 -11.09 6.47
N LYS A 82 -12.01 -11.75 7.58
CA LYS A 82 -11.05 -12.03 8.64
C LYS A 82 -9.84 -12.81 8.10
N HIS A 83 -8.64 -12.41 8.50
CA HIS A 83 -7.37 -13.01 8.10
C HIS A 83 -7.04 -12.99 6.60
N THR A 84 -7.66 -12.10 5.82
CA THR A 84 -7.36 -11.94 4.38
C THR A 84 -6.45 -10.74 4.13
N ALA A 85 -6.67 -9.63 4.82
CA ALA A 85 -5.88 -8.42 4.65
C ALA A 85 -4.50 -8.56 5.30
N THR A 86 -3.44 -8.26 4.55
CA THR A 86 -2.05 -8.37 4.99
C THR A 86 -1.51 -7.10 5.64
N GLY A 87 -2.18 -5.94 5.43
CA GLY A 87 -1.70 -4.60 5.78
C GLY A 87 -1.06 -3.84 4.63
N LEU A 88 -0.78 -4.51 3.49
CA LEU A 88 -0.44 -3.87 2.22
C LEU A 88 -1.69 -3.84 1.34
N ALA A 89 -1.95 -2.72 0.66
CA ALA A 89 -3.06 -2.63 -0.29
C ALA A 89 -2.93 -3.69 -1.39
N PHE A 90 -4.03 -4.37 -1.70
CA PHE A 90 -4.17 -5.45 -2.69
C PHE A 90 -3.44 -6.76 -2.38
N ALA A 91 -2.45 -6.79 -1.51
CA ALA A 91 -1.64 -7.98 -1.26
C ALA A 91 -2.46 -9.15 -0.66
N ASN A 92 -2.16 -10.36 -1.08
CA ASN A 92 -2.59 -11.60 -0.44
C ASN A 92 -1.44 -12.16 0.43
N PHE A 93 -1.72 -13.14 1.28
CA PHE A 93 -0.65 -13.83 2.02
C PHE A 93 0.20 -14.67 1.08
N ASN A 94 1.49 -14.83 1.44
CA ASN A 94 2.38 -15.73 0.74
C ASN A 94 1.78 -17.15 0.67
N ASN A 95 2.03 -17.85 -0.43
CA ASN A 95 1.48 -19.18 -0.73
C ASN A 95 -0.07 -19.24 -0.86
N THR A 96 -0.75 -18.11 -1.04
CA THR A 96 -2.16 -18.13 -1.45
C THR A 96 -2.26 -18.76 -2.84
N PRO A 97 -2.99 -19.88 -3.01
CA PRO A 97 -3.16 -20.50 -4.32
C PRO A 97 -3.73 -19.52 -5.36
N GLU A 98 -3.36 -19.68 -6.62
CA GLU A 98 -3.75 -18.76 -7.70
C GLU A 98 -5.28 -18.57 -7.80
N GLU A 99 -6.03 -19.65 -7.66
CA GLU A 99 -7.49 -19.65 -7.69
C GLU A 99 -8.11 -18.88 -6.52
N GLN A 100 -7.40 -18.78 -5.38
CA GLN A 100 -7.83 -18.09 -4.17
C GLN A 100 -7.35 -16.64 -4.06
N LEU A 101 -6.53 -16.17 -5.01
CA LEU A 101 -6.13 -14.78 -5.05
C LEU A 101 -7.36 -13.87 -5.14
N SER A 102 -7.31 -12.73 -4.47
CA SER A 102 -8.39 -11.75 -4.52
C SER A 102 -8.64 -11.28 -5.96
N PRO A 103 -9.91 -11.04 -6.36
CA PRO A 103 -10.22 -10.60 -7.72
C PRO A 103 -9.48 -9.33 -8.14
N SER A 104 -9.26 -8.40 -7.20
CA SER A 104 -8.48 -7.18 -7.46
C SER A 104 -7.02 -7.46 -7.75
N LEU A 105 -6.40 -8.39 -7.03
CA LEU A 105 -5.00 -8.75 -7.25
C LEU A 105 -4.81 -9.52 -8.56
N LYS A 106 -5.74 -10.41 -8.93
CA LYS A 106 -5.75 -11.08 -10.25
C LYS A 106 -5.72 -10.06 -11.38
N VAL A 107 -6.59 -9.05 -11.32
CA VAL A 107 -6.64 -7.96 -12.32
C VAL A 107 -5.32 -7.19 -12.37
N ILE A 108 -4.74 -6.86 -11.20
CA ILE A 108 -3.43 -6.20 -11.15
C ILE A 108 -2.37 -7.09 -11.77
N LYS A 109 -2.27 -8.35 -11.36
CA LYS A 109 -1.31 -9.33 -11.89
C LYS A 109 -1.39 -9.40 -13.42
N GLU A 110 -2.57 -9.60 -13.98
CA GLU A 110 -2.78 -9.63 -15.43
C GLU A 110 -2.38 -8.33 -16.11
N SER A 111 -2.58 -7.17 -15.47
CA SER A 111 -2.27 -5.87 -16.06
C SER A 111 -0.79 -5.49 -16.02
N VAL A 112 -0.01 -6.02 -15.06
CA VAL A 112 1.44 -5.75 -14.97
C VAL A 112 2.25 -6.65 -15.89
N ILE A 113 1.75 -7.86 -16.17
CA ILE A 113 2.43 -8.82 -17.04
C ILE A 113 2.27 -8.36 -18.48
N ASN A 114 3.38 -8.25 -19.22
CA ASN A 114 3.31 -8.06 -20.65
C ASN A 114 2.73 -9.32 -21.30
N TYR A 115 1.56 -9.20 -21.96
CA TYR A 115 0.86 -10.33 -22.59
C TYR A 115 1.65 -11.01 -23.71
N GLU A 116 2.74 -10.42 -24.18
CA GLU A 116 3.64 -11.00 -25.16
C GLU A 116 4.60 -12.05 -24.57
N ILE A 117 4.74 -12.08 -23.22
CA ILE A 117 5.61 -13.03 -22.53
C ILE A 117 4.78 -14.25 -22.10
N PRO A 118 5.25 -15.49 -22.39
CA PRO A 118 4.57 -16.70 -21.93
C PRO A 118 4.43 -16.72 -20.41
N HIS A 119 3.21 -16.91 -19.91
CA HIS A 119 2.90 -16.85 -18.46
C HIS A 119 3.66 -17.87 -17.61
N ASN A 120 4.06 -18.99 -18.19
CA ASN A 120 4.88 -20.01 -17.51
C ASN A 120 6.32 -19.57 -17.22
N LEU A 121 6.75 -18.44 -17.77
CA LEU A 121 8.08 -17.84 -17.56
C LEU A 121 8.03 -16.65 -16.60
N ILE A 122 6.91 -16.44 -15.92
CA ILE A 122 6.72 -15.26 -15.06
C ILE A 122 6.41 -15.70 -13.65
N THR A 123 7.20 -15.20 -12.70
CA THR A 123 6.91 -15.28 -11.27
C THR A 123 6.37 -13.95 -10.78
N PHE A 124 5.19 -13.98 -10.15
CA PHE A 124 4.52 -12.84 -9.53
C PHE A 124 4.26 -13.13 -8.06
N ALA A 125 4.88 -12.34 -7.19
CA ALA A 125 4.74 -12.47 -5.75
C ALA A 125 3.44 -11.80 -5.26
N SER A 126 2.49 -12.60 -4.80
CA SER A 126 1.15 -12.13 -4.40
C SER A 126 1.13 -11.31 -3.11
N GLU A 127 2.15 -11.43 -2.27
CA GLU A 127 2.36 -10.65 -1.06
C GLU A 127 2.81 -9.21 -1.31
N LEU A 128 3.27 -8.90 -2.52
CA LEU A 128 3.73 -7.58 -2.98
C LEU A 128 4.81 -6.92 -2.10
N GLU A 129 5.46 -7.68 -1.21
CA GLU A 129 6.52 -7.14 -0.35
C GLU A 129 7.74 -6.70 -1.17
N GLU A 130 8.07 -7.42 -2.26
CA GLU A 130 9.15 -7.03 -3.17
C GLU A 130 8.88 -5.67 -3.86
N TRP A 131 7.63 -5.31 -4.10
CA TRP A 131 7.29 -3.97 -4.58
C TRP A 131 7.57 -2.93 -3.50
N ALA A 132 7.13 -3.20 -2.26
CA ALA A 132 7.35 -2.29 -1.14
C ALA A 132 8.83 -2.04 -0.89
N GLU A 133 9.68 -3.07 -0.91
CA GLU A 133 11.14 -2.97 -0.74
C GLU A 133 11.84 -2.12 -1.82
N GLN A 134 11.23 -2.00 -3.01
CA GLN A 134 11.67 -1.14 -4.09
C GLN A 134 11.23 0.33 -3.94
N GLY A 135 10.46 0.68 -2.90
CA GLY A 135 9.95 2.03 -2.66
C GLY A 135 8.52 2.26 -3.16
N VAL A 136 7.71 1.20 -3.25
CA VAL A 136 6.27 1.30 -3.53
C VAL A 136 5.49 1.28 -2.22
N LEU A 137 4.88 2.39 -1.82
CA LEU A 137 3.95 2.42 -0.69
C LEU A 137 2.58 1.93 -1.12
N LEU A 138 2.23 0.71 -0.73
CA LEU A 138 0.94 0.06 -1.00
C LEU A 138 -0.05 0.45 0.11
N LEU A 139 -0.74 1.59 -0.04
CA LEU A 139 -1.50 2.22 1.03
C LEU A 139 -3.01 2.22 0.77
N ASN A 140 -3.79 1.84 1.78
CA ASN A 140 -5.24 2.05 1.79
C ASN A 140 -5.59 3.42 2.38
N THR A 141 -6.64 4.09 1.90
CA THR A 141 -7.15 5.35 2.46
C THR A 141 -7.83 5.18 3.81
N ALA A 142 -8.26 3.95 4.14
CA ALA A 142 -8.60 3.52 5.48
C ALA A 142 -7.68 2.36 5.86
N LEU A 143 -6.84 2.51 6.90
CA LEU A 143 -5.90 1.46 7.29
C LEU A 143 -6.57 0.26 7.94
N THR A 144 -7.84 0.40 8.35
CA THR A 144 -8.66 -0.67 8.92
C THR A 144 -10.10 -0.58 8.43
N CYS A 145 -10.81 -1.71 8.49
CA CYS A 145 -12.27 -1.76 8.47
C CYS A 145 -12.76 -2.80 9.50
N GLU A 146 -14.02 -2.76 9.90
CA GLU A 146 -14.61 -3.86 10.66
C GLU A 146 -14.77 -5.10 9.77
N VAL A 147 -14.64 -6.29 10.38
CA VAL A 147 -14.88 -7.56 9.68
C VAL A 147 -16.26 -7.55 9.01
N ASN A 148 -16.31 -7.90 7.73
CA ASN A 148 -17.50 -7.91 6.88
C ASN A 148 -18.18 -6.55 6.66
N LYS A 149 -17.51 -5.42 6.98
CA LYS A 149 -18.05 -4.08 6.78
C LYS A 149 -17.07 -3.18 6.03
N PRO A 150 -16.94 -3.32 4.70
CA PRO A 150 -16.07 -2.46 3.90
C PRO A 150 -16.45 -0.98 4.09
N GLY A 151 -15.46 -0.10 4.12
CA GLY A 151 -15.64 1.35 4.27
C GLY A 151 -15.98 1.83 5.67
N SER A 152 -16.18 0.95 6.65
CA SER A 152 -16.64 1.30 8.01
C SER A 152 -15.72 2.29 8.75
N HIS A 153 -14.43 2.33 8.42
CA HIS A 153 -13.46 3.23 9.04
C HIS A 153 -12.93 4.34 8.10
N SER A 154 -13.55 4.55 6.95
CA SER A 154 -13.10 5.55 5.96
C SER A 154 -13.01 6.97 6.55
N LEU A 155 -14.03 7.39 7.32
CA LEU A 155 -14.03 8.71 7.98
C LEU A 155 -13.05 8.78 9.15
N LEU A 156 -12.81 7.67 9.83
CA LEU A 156 -11.86 7.58 10.93
C LEU A 156 -10.42 7.84 10.48
N TRP A 157 -10.01 7.23 9.37
CA TRP A 157 -8.64 7.35 8.86
C TRP A 157 -8.42 8.56 7.95
N ARG A 158 -9.48 9.20 7.45
CA ARG A 158 -9.36 10.33 6.53
C ARG A 158 -8.46 11.47 7.04
N PRO A 159 -8.57 11.96 8.30
CA PRO A 159 -7.69 13.02 8.81
C PRO A 159 -6.21 12.62 8.75
N PHE A 160 -5.87 11.37 9.14
CA PHE A 160 -4.53 10.83 9.08
C PHE A 160 -3.99 10.84 7.65
N ILE A 161 -4.75 10.29 6.68
CA ILE A 161 -4.31 10.19 5.29
C ILE A 161 -4.17 11.58 4.65
N CYS A 162 -5.11 12.49 4.87
CA CYS A 162 -5.01 13.87 4.35
C CYS A 162 -3.73 14.56 4.84
N LYS A 163 -3.41 14.43 6.12
CA LYS A 163 -2.21 15.04 6.71
C LYS A 163 -0.94 14.35 6.24
N LEU A 164 -0.95 13.02 6.14
CA LEU A 164 0.17 12.23 5.63
C LEU A 164 0.52 12.62 4.19
N ILE A 165 -0.47 12.71 3.29
CA ILE A 165 -0.27 13.13 1.90
C ILE A 165 0.40 14.51 1.83
N LYS A 166 -0.11 15.49 2.61
CA LYS A 166 0.49 16.82 2.67
C LYS A 166 1.93 16.78 3.15
N ASN A 167 2.20 16.07 4.26
CA ASN A 167 3.55 15.95 4.79
C ASN A 167 4.49 15.30 3.76
N ILE A 168 4.09 14.20 3.11
CA ILE A 168 4.90 13.58 2.06
C ILE A 168 5.20 14.59 0.95
N CYS A 169 4.20 15.34 0.48
CA CYS A 169 4.36 16.33 -0.58
C CYS A 169 5.21 17.54 -0.18
N ASP A 170 5.26 17.88 1.10
CA ASP A 170 6.09 18.99 1.63
C ASP A 170 7.58 18.60 1.71
N TYR A 171 7.87 17.32 1.95
CA TYR A 171 9.23 16.82 2.10
C TYR A 171 9.80 16.13 0.85
N ASN A 172 8.96 15.80 -0.14
CA ASN A 172 9.37 15.07 -1.34
C ASN A 172 8.81 15.72 -2.60
N SER A 173 9.53 15.56 -3.70
CA SER A 173 9.08 15.91 -5.05
C SER A 173 9.27 14.72 -6.00
N GLY A 174 8.52 14.70 -7.09
CA GLY A 174 8.67 13.67 -8.11
C GLY A 174 8.05 12.31 -7.77
N ILE A 175 7.37 12.16 -6.62
CA ILE A 175 6.68 10.90 -6.29
C ILE A 175 5.55 10.66 -7.30
N VAL A 176 5.45 9.42 -7.79
CA VAL A 176 4.33 8.97 -8.61
C VAL A 176 3.19 8.49 -7.71
N TRP A 177 1.99 8.97 -7.96
CA TRP A 177 0.77 8.60 -7.24
C TRP A 177 -0.17 7.87 -8.18
N LEU A 178 -0.42 6.58 -7.94
CA LEU A 178 -1.44 5.80 -8.63
C LEU A 178 -2.70 5.76 -7.76
N LEU A 179 -3.74 6.48 -8.19
CA LEU A 179 -5.01 6.61 -7.48
C LEU A 179 -6.04 5.65 -8.07
N LEU A 180 -6.33 4.56 -7.35
CA LEU A 180 -7.20 3.49 -7.82
C LEU A 180 -8.62 3.60 -7.27
N GLY A 181 -9.53 4.09 -8.10
CA GLY A 181 -10.96 4.27 -7.82
C GLY A 181 -11.31 5.62 -7.17
N ASN A 182 -12.61 5.93 -7.15
CA ASN A 182 -13.11 7.26 -6.77
C ASN A 182 -12.72 7.68 -5.34
N ILE A 183 -12.62 6.74 -4.40
CA ILE A 183 -12.24 7.06 -3.02
C ILE A 183 -10.78 7.51 -2.97
N ALA A 184 -9.85 6.78 -3.62
CA ALA A 184 -8.46 7.20 -3.72
C ALA A 184 -8.32 8.54 -4.47
N GLN A 185 -9.05 8.73 -5.57
CA GLN A 185 -9.07 9.97 -6.36
C GLN A 185 -9.59 11.18 -5.57
N SER A 186 -10.46 10.96 -4.57
CA SER A 186 -10.94 12.04 -3.69
C SER A 186 -9.83 12.69 -2.85
N PHE A 187 -8.63 12.11 -2.80
CA PHE A 187 -7.47 12.66 -2.12
C PHE A 187 -6.55 13.48 -3.04
N LYS A 188 -6.80 13.49 -4.36
CA LYS A 188 -6.04 14.28 -5.34
C LYS A 188 -5.85 15.75 -4.94
N PRO A 189 -6.83 16.47 -4.35
CA PRO A 189 -6.65 17.87 -3.92
C PRO A 189 -5.58 18.08 -2.84
N TYR A 190 -5.12 17.03 -2.16
CA TYR A 190 -4.06 17.08 -1.14
C TYR A 190 -2.65 16.86 -1.71
N ILE A 191 -2.56 16.38 -2.96
CA ILE A 191 -1.30 16.13 -3.67
C ILE A 191 -0.89 17.39 -4.41
N ASN A 192 0.30 17.91 -4.13
CA ASN A 192 0.76 19.16 -4.74
C ASN A 192 1.27 18.93 -6.19
N LYS A 193 1.48 20.04 -6.92
CA LYS A 193 1.87 20.05 -8.33
C LYS A 193 3.28 19.51 -8.63
N ASN A 194 4.10 19.28 -7.61
CA ASN A 194 5.46 18.75 -7.78
C ASN A 194 5.48 17.20 -7.82
N GLN A 195 4.32 16.59 -7.85
CA GLN A 195 4.12 15.14 -7.89
C GLN A 195 3.52 14.73 -9.24
N HIS A 196 3.62 13.43 -9.57
CA HIS A 196 3.01 12.85 -10.77
C HIS A 196 1.77 12.04 -10.36
N ILE A 197 0.63 12.30 -11.01
CA ILE A 197 -0.63 11.62 -10.69
C ILE A 197 -1.10 10.80 -11.88
N ILE A 198 -1.37 9.53 -11.65
CA ILE A 198 -2.02 8.60 -12.57
C ILE A 198 -3.31 8.12 -11.91
N GLU A 199 -4.42 8.18 -12.62
CA GLU A 199 -5.74 7.78 -12.13
C GLU A 199 -6.28 6.62 -12.94
N ALA A 200 -6.88 5.64 -12.26
CA ALA A 200 -7.58 4.53 -12.89
C ALA A 200 -8.81 4.12 -12.07
N LYS A 201 -9.70 3.34 -12.67
CA LYS A 201 -10.79 2.69 -11.94
C LYS A 201 -10.20 1.70 -10.93
N HIS A 202 -10.92 1.42 -9.85
CA HIS A 202 -10.50 0.42 -8.87
C HIS A 202 -10.41 -0.98 -9.53
N PRO A 203 -9.40 -1.82 -9.24
CA PRO A 203 -9.27 -3.14 -9.86
C PRO A 203 -10.53 -4.02 -9.75
N SER A 204 -11.28 -3.92 -8.65
CA SER A 204 -12.56 -4.62 -8.51
C SER A 204 -13.63 -4.19 -9.52
N PHE A 205 -13.54 -3.02 -10.12
CA PHE A 205 -14.42 -2.62 -11.21
C PHE A 205 -14.18 -3.50 -12.43
N TYR A 206 -12.92 -3.67 -12.83
CA TYR A 206 -12.54 -4.51 -13.96
C TYR A 206 -12.93 -5.97 -13.71
N ALA A 207 -12.66 -6.49 -12.50
CA ALA A 207 -13.04 -7.85 -12.12
C ALA A 207 -14.57 -8.10 -12.24
N ARG A 208 -15.41 -7.15 -11.75
CA ARG A 208 -16.87 -7.30 -11.81
C ARG A 208 -17.45 -7.20 -13.21
N ASN A 209 -16.81 -6.42 -14.08
CA ASN A 209 -17.28 -6.21 -15.46
C ASN A 209 -16.59 -7.14 -16.46
N ASN A 210 -15.73 -8.06 -16.01
CA ASN A 210 -14.92 -8.90 -16.88
C ASN A 210 -14.12 -8.08 -17.91
N GLU A 211 -13.60 -6.93 -17.46
CA GLU A 211 -12.78 -6.03 -18.26
C GLU A 211 -11.30 -6.17 -17.85
N LYS A 212 -10.39 -5.83 -18.76
CA LYS A 212 -8.95 -5.75 -18.46
C LYS A 212 -8.57 -4.37 -17.95
N MET A 213 -7.76 -4.32 -16.89
CA MET A 213 -7.12 -3.08 -16.46
C MET A 213 -6.06 -2.67 -17.49
N PRO A 214 -5.97 -1.38 -17.88
CA PRO A 214 -5.04 -0.95 -18.92
C PRO A 214 -3.58 -1.22 -18.55
N TYR A 215 -2.88 -1.98 -19.38
CA TYR A 215 -1.45 -2.31 -19.22
C TYR A 215 -0.56 -1.06 -19.20
N ASN A 216 -0.88 -0.04 -19.99
CA ASN A 216 -0.08 1.18 -20.13
C ASN A 216 0.07 1.98 -18.82
N ILE A 217 -0.72 1.71 -17.78
CA ILE A 217 -0.59 2.34 -16.46
C ILE A 217 0.81 2.05 -15.89
N TRP A 218 1.22 0.80 -15.87
CA TRP A 218 2.51 0.35 -15.31
C TRP A 218 3.69 0.81 -16.16
N HIS A 219 3.52 0.77 -17.50
CA HIS A 219 4.51 1.31 -18.41
C HIS A 219 4.71 2.82 -18.20
N ASN A 220 3.64 3.59 -18.04
CA ASN A 220 3.71 5.03 -17.82
C ASN A 220 4.35 5.36 -16.45
N ILE A 221 4.06 4.58 -15.40
CA ILE A 221 4.73 4.70 -14.11
C ILE A 221 6.24 4.55 -14.30
N ASN A 222 6.68 3.45 -14.91
CA ASN A 222 8.11 3.19 -15.11
C ASN A 222 8.77 4.22 -16.02
N LYS A 223 8.08 4.71 -17.05
CA LYS A 223 8.59 5.78 -17.92
C LYS A 223 8.87 7.06 -17.11
N ILE A 224 7.99 7.44 -16.19
CA ILE A 224 8.18 8.59 -15.31
C ILE A 224 9.36 8.33 -14.37
N LEU A 225 9.39 7.19 -13.67
CA LEU A 225 10.42 6.85 -12.71
C LEU A 225 11.81 6.77 -13.34
N ILE A 226 11.93 6.16 -14.52
CA ILE A 226 13.19 6.09 -15.28
C ILE A 226 13.65 7.50 -15.67
N GLY A 227 12.73 8.39 -16.04
CA GLY A 227 13.06 9.78 -16.35
C GLY A 227 13.54 10.60 -15.15
N LEU A 228 13.09 10.25 -13.92
CA LEU A 228 13.46 10.92 -12.68
C LEU A 228 14.75 10.34 -12.06
N ASP A 229 14.79 9.02 -11.88
CA ASP A 229 15.76 8.32 -11.04
C ASP A 229 16.69 7.38 -11.83
N GLY A 230 16.47 7.22 -13.14
CA GLY A 230 17.25 6.34 -14.01
C GLY A 230 16.82 4.86 -13.96
N TYR A 231 15.88 4.48 -13.09
CA TYR A 231 15.38 3.10 -12.97
C TYR A 231 13.90 3.04 -12.52
N GLY A 232 13.19 1.99 -13.01
CA GLY A 232 11.78 1.76 -12.69
C GLY A 232 11.57 0.80 -11.53
N ILE A 233 10.35 0.25 -11.47
CA ILE A 233 9.94 -0.83 -10.56
C ILE A 233 9.91 -2.14 -11.36
N THR A 234 10.44 -3.19 -10.79
CA THR A 234 10.26 -4.57 -11.27
C THR A 234 8.96 -5.12 -10.66
N PHE A 235 7.91 -5.23 -11.47
CA PHE A 235 6.60 -5.67 -11.00
C PHE A 235 6.41 -7.19 -11.04
N TYR A 236 7.24 -7.90 -11.80
CA TYR A 236 7.28 -9.37 -11.91
C TYR A 236 8.70 -9.82 -12.27
N LYS A 237 9.01 -11.10 -12.12
CA LYS A 237 10.27 -11.67 -12.54
C LYS A 237 10.05 -12.58 -13.74
N GLU A 238 10.97 -12.52 -14.69
CA GLU A 238 11.04 -13.48 -15.80
C GLU A 238 12.01 -14.60 -15.41
N GLU A 239 11.56 -15.85 -15.52
CA GLU A 239 12.44 -17.01 -15.35
C GLU A 239 13.29 -17.15 -16.61
N LYS A 240 14.61 -17.04 -16.46
CA LYS A 240 15.52 -17.36 -17.57
C LYS A 240 15.53 -18.86 -17.78
N TYR A 241 15.24 -19.30 -19.01
CA TYR A 241 15.55 -20.68 -19.39
C TYR A 241 17.08 -20.84 -19.32
N GLU A 242 17.56 -21.77 -18.51
CA GLU A 242 18.93 -22.32 -18.61
C GLU A 242 19.01 -23.24 -19.83
N SER A 243 18.90 -22.72 -21.04
CA SER A 243 18.98 -23.50 -22.27
C SER A 243 20.26 -23.27 -23.09
N ASP A 244 21.24 -22.54 -22.54
CA ASP A 244 22.51 -22.28 -23.27
C ASP A 244 23.76 -22.68 -22.45
N LEU A 245 23.75 -23.89 -21.86
CA LEU A 245 24.97 -24.55 -21.42
C LEU A 245 24.97 -26.01 -21.93
N SER A 246 25.14 -26.16 -23.24
CA SER A 246 25.59 -27.43 -23.82
C SER A 246 26.52 -27.15 -25.00
#